data_94036f2cec7f899e3d79ad5855dab6ac
#
_entry.id   94036f2cec7f899e3d79ad5855dab6ac
#
_cell.length_a   1.000
_cell.length_b   1.000
_cell.length_c   1.000
_cell.angle_alpha   90.00
_cell.angle_beta   90.00
_cell.angle_gamma   90.00
#
_symmetry.space_group_name_H-M   'P 1'
#
loop_
_entity.id
_entity.type
_entity.pdbx_description
1 polymer ?
#
loop_
_entity_poly.entity_id
_entity_poly.type
_entity_poly.pdbx_seq_one_letter_code
_entity_poly.pdbx_strand_id
1 'polypeptide(L)'
;MCTVRPPSANPYPAMIDNIVNNRANKLFVLLGGFFIANALIAEFIGVKIFSLEQSLNIEPVSLSFFGVDNLAFNLTAGVLLWPFVFVLTDLINEYYGSRGVKLLSFLTAGLIIYAFAMIYTGIHLAPADFWPQSHINPALSAAEQQAITAKVSDYDYAYGLVFGQGLWIVVGSLTAFLVGQIIDVMVFQRIKHYTGERFIWLRATGSTLVSQFIDSFVVLFIAFYIGADWGLSLVLAIGIVNYLYKFTMAMALTPVLYLAHGLIERYLGHEQAAEMKLAARQGH
;
A
#
# COMPACT_ATOMS: atom_id res chain seq x y z
N MET A 1 -25.38 59.70 -2.57
CA MET A 1 -25.89 58.30 -2.63
C MET A 1 -24.68 57.37 -2.59
N CYS A 2 -24.34 56.81 -1.42
CA CYS A 2 -23.29 55.80 -1.30
C CYS A 2 -23.93 54.44 -1.64
N THR A 3 -23.52 53.85 -2.75
CA THR A 3 -23.90 52.49 -3.11
C THR A 3 -23.07 51.52 -2.24
N VAL A 4 -23.76 50.92 -1.26
CA VAL A 4 -23.18 49.82 -0.46
C VAL A 4 -23.04 48.62 -1.40
N ARG A 5 -21.80 48.16 -1.64
CA ARG A 5 -21.55 46.88 -2.31
C ARG A 5 -22.10 45.76 -1.44
N PRO A 6 -22.85 44.81 -2.00
CA PRO A 6 -23.26 43.63 -1.25
C PRO A 6 -22.01 42.87 -0.76
N PRO A 7 -22.07 42.24 0.43
CA PRO A 7 -20.94 41.47 0.95
C PRO A 7 -20.62 40.34 -0.04
N SER A 8 -19.33 40.20 -0.37
CA SER A 8 -18.82 39.14 -1.21
C SER A 8 -19.29 37.78 -0.65
N ALA A 9 -20.04 37.03 -1.43
CA ALA A 9 -20.47 35.69 -1.04
C ALA A 9 -19.23 34.88 -0.60
N ASN A 10 -19.28 34.30 0.58
CA ASN A 10 -18.18 33.51 1.12
C ASN A 10 -17.91 32.34 0.14
N PRO A 11 -16.69 32.23 -0.45
CA PRO A 11 -16.41 31.22 -1.47
C PRO A 11 -16.32 29.79 -0.89
N TYR A 12 -16.22 29.63 0.43
CA TYR A 12 -16.03 28.35 1.09
C TYR A 12 -17.21 27.38 0.95
N PRO A 13 -18.51 27.80 1.04
CA PRO A 13 -19.63 26.90 0.80
C PRO A 13 -19.63 26.30 -0.61
N ALA A 14 -19.35 27.12 -1.62
CA ALA A 14 -19.32 26.69 -3.02
C ALA A 14 -18.19 25.68 -3.29
N MET A 15 -17.07 25.78 -2.61
CA MET A 15 -15.94 24.85 -2.74
C MET A 15 -16.27 23.48 -2.11
N ILE A 16 -16.86 23.46 -0.92
CA ILE A 16 -17.30 22.22 -0.25
C ILE A 16 -18.40 21.54 -1.05
N ASP A 17 -19.40 22.30 -1.53
CA ASP A 17 -20.47 21.80 -2.37
C ASP A 17 -19.92 21.20 -3.69
N ASN A 18 -18.88 21.78 -4.26
CA ASN A 18 -18.24 21.24 -5.45
C ASN A 18 -17.49 19.91 -5.17
N ILE A 19 -16.86 19.77 -3.99
CA ILE A 19 -16.26 18.50 -3.58
C ILE A 19 -17.33 17.44 -3.31
N VAL A 20 -18.41 17.81 -2.61
CA VAL A 20 -19.45 16.88 -2.17
C VAL A 20 -20.43 16.50 -3.29
N ASN A 21 -20.72 17.40 -4.23
CA ASN A 21 -21.72 17.17 -5.27
C ASN A 21 -21.15 16.72 -6.61
N ASN A 22 -19.85 16.96 -6.88
CA ASN A 22 -19.22 16.50 -8.10
C ASN A 22 -18.81 15.02 -7.98
N ARG A 23 -19.35 14.16 -8.85
CA ARG A 23 -19.07 12.72 -8.86
C ARG A 23 -17.57 12.40 -9.04
N ALA A 24 -16.86 13.15 -9.88
CA ALA A 24 -15.43 12.96 -10.09
C ALA A 24 -14.63 13.28 -8.82
N ASN A 25 -14.94 14.37 -8.12
CA ASN A 25 -14.26 14.73 -6.88
C ASN A 25 -14.53 13.72 -5.76
N LYS A 26 -15.79 13.26 -5.63
CA LYS A 26 -16.14 12.18 -4.69
C LYS A 26 -15.35 10.90 -4.97
N LEU A 27 -15.26 10.53 -6.24
CA LEU A 27 -14.52 9.34 -6.66
C LEU A 27 -13.03 9.47 -6.31
N PHE A 28 -12.42 10.64 -6.55
CA PHE A 28 -11.01 10.88 -6.19
C PHE A 28 -10.77 10.75 -4.69
N VAL A 29 -11.64 11.34 -3.86
CA VAL A 29 -11.55 11.23 -2.40
C VAL A 29 -11.73 9.78 -1.94
N LEU A 30 -12.66 9.04 -2.53
CA LEU A 30 -12.89 7.63 -2.21
C LEU A 30 -11.68 6.77 -2.59
N LEU A 31 -11.22 6.85 -3.84
CA LEU A 31 -10.06 6.08 -4.31
C LEU A 31 -8.80 6.46 -3.53
N GLY A 32 -8.58 7.76 -3.27
CA GLY A 32 -7.45 8.25 -2.49
C GLY A 32 -7.50 7.79 -1.03
N GLY A 33 -8.67 7.81 -0.41
CA GLY A 33 -8.87 7.28 0.94
C GLY A 33 -8.56 5.79 1.05
N PHE A 34 -9.05 4.98 0.10
CA PHE A 34 -8.73 3.55 0.03
C PHE A 34 -7.24 3.31 -0.26
N PHE A 35 -6.63 4.08 -1.17
CA PHE A 35 -5.21 4.01 -1.47
C PHE A 35 -4.36 4.24 -0.21
N ILE A 36 -4.60 5.35 0.50
CA ILE A 36 -3.88 5.70 1.73
C ILE A 36 -4.10 4.64 2.82
N ALA A 37 -5.35 4.23 3.04
CA ALA A 37 -5.68 3.26 4.07
C ALA A 37 -5.01 1.90 3.82
N ASN A 38 -5.06 1.38 2.58
CA ASN A 38 -4.41 0.12 2.23
C ASN A 38 -2.89 0.20 2.38
N ALA A 39 -2.25 1.30 1.96
CA ALA A 39 -0.81 1.47 2.10
C ALA A 39 -0.38 1.54 3.57
N LEU A 40 -1.08 2.33 4.41
CA LEU A 40 -0.81 2.40 5.86
C LEU A 40 -0.98 1.04 6.54
N ILE A 41 -2.09 0.34 6.29
CA ILE A 41 -2.35 -0.97 6.88
C ILE A 41 -1.29 -1.97 6.41
N ALA A 42 -0.90 -1.96 5.12
CA ALA A 42 0.12 -2.84 4.57
C ALA A 42 1.47 -2.68 5.29
N GLU A 43 1.87 -1.45 5.59
CA GLU A 43 3.09 -1.18 6.37
C GLU A 43 3.01 -1.77 7.77
N PHE A 44 1.90 -1.55 8.49
CA PHE A 44 1.78 -2.03 9.87
C PHE A 44 1.67 -3.55 9.99
N ILE A 45 0.87 -4.20 9.14
CA ILE A 45 0.77 -5.67 9.17
C ILE A 45 2.00 -6.34 8.56
N GLY A 46 2.79 -5.61 7.78
CA GLY A 46 4.01 -6.08 7.12
C GLY A 46 5.10 -6.58 8.06
N VAL A 47 5.03 -6.25 9.36
CA VAL A 47 5.90 -6.78 10.41
C VAL A 47 5.81 -8.31 10.52
N LYS A 48 4.63 -8.88 10.29
CA LYS A 48 4.43 -10.32 10.34
C LYS A 48 4.96 -10.97 9.07
N ILE A 49 5.89 -11.92 9.24
CA ILE A 49 6.30 -12.84 8.18
C ILE A 49 5.46 -14.13 8.32
N PHE A 50 4.93 -14.61 7.22
CA PHE A 50 4.14 -15.85 7.17
C PHE A 50 4.56 -16.74 6.01
N SER A 51 4.35 -18.04 6.13
CA SER A 51 4.50 -18.99 5.01
C SER A 51 3.16 -19.09 4.27
N LEU A 52 3.20 -18.81 2.98
CA LEU A 52 2.02 -18.93 2.10
C LEU A 52 1.56 -20.39 2.02
N GLU A 53 2.52 -21.31 1.86
CA GLU A 53 2.26 -22.74 1.74
C GLU A 53 1.58 -23.30 2.99
N GLN A 54 2.11 -23.00 4.19
CA GLN A 54 1.50 -23.42 5.45
C GLN A 54 0.10 -22.82 5.63
N SER A 55 -0.09 -21.56 5.20
CA SER A 55 -1.40 -20.90 5.28
C SER A 55 -2.43 -21.54 4.37
N LEU A 56 -2.00 -22.16 3.27
CA LEU A 56 -2.85 -22.90 2.33
C LEU A 56 -2.92 -24.40 2.61
N ASN A 57 -2.23 -24.90 3.66
CA ASN A 57 -2.10 -26.32 3.99
C ASN A 57 -1.53 -27.16 2.83
N ILE A 58 -0.54 -26.63 2.11
CA ILE A 58 0.20 -27.34 1.07
C ILE A 58 1.66 -27.50 1.47
N GLU A 59 2.34 -28.51 0.88
CA GLU A 59 3.77 -28.71 1.10
C GLU A 59 4.59 -27.51 0.63
N PRO A 60 5.65 -27.13 1.38
CA PRO A 60 6.51 -26.04 0.99
C PRO A 60 7.17 -26.28 -0.38
N VAL A 61 7.13 -25.28 -1.24
CA VAL A 61 7.85 -25.32 -2.50
C VAL A 61 9.35 -25.14 -2.20
N SER A 62 10.18 -25.97 -2.80
CA SER A 62 11.64 -25.85 -2.70
C SER A 62 12.20 -25.23 -3.98
N LEU A 63 12.42 -23.92 -3.97
CA LEU A 63 13.04 -23.20 -5.09
C LEU A 63 14.52 -22.97 -4.82
N SER A 64 15.31 -22.89 -5.88
CA SER A 64 16.76 -22.61 -5.80
C SER A 64 17.12 -21.50 -6.77
N PHE A 65 17.68 -20.41 -6.25
CA PHE A 65 18.16 -19.28 -7.04
C PHE A 65 19.51 -18.80 -6.51
N PHE A 66 20.45 -18.48 -7.39
CA PHE A 66 21.76 -17.90 -7.08
C PHE A 66 22.57 -18.70 -6.05
N GLY A 67 22.43 -20.04 -6.03
CA GLY A 67 23.10 -20.92 -5.07
C GLY A 67 22.47 -20.92 -3.67
N VAL A 68 21.28 -20.38 -3.51
CA VAL A 68 20.46 -20.48 -2.29
C VAL A 68 19.35 -21.48 -2.54
N ASP A 69 19.34 -22.55 -1.77
CA ASP A 69 18.37 -23.65 -1.89
C ASP A 69 17.26 -23.56 -0.84
N ASN A 70 16.23 -24.37 -1.06
CA ASN A 70 15.08 -24.49 -0.15
C ASN A 70 14.30 -23.18 0.10
N LEU A 71 14.25 -22.31 -0.90
CA LEU A 71 13.44 -21.10 -0.83
C LEU A 71 11.96 -21.47 -0.94
N ALA A 72 11.15 -20.92 -0.04
CA ALA A 72 9.70 -21.03 0.00
C ALA A 72 9.06 -19.63 -0.02
N PHE A 73 7.75 -19.55 -0.20
CA PHE A 73 7.04 -18.27 -0.19
C PHE A 73 6.83 -17.76 1.26
N ASN A 74 7.93 -17.39 1.90
CA ASN A 74 7.91 -16.65 3.16
C ASN A 74 7.77 -15.16 2.85
N LEU A 75 6.61 -14.61 3.16
CA LEU A 75 6.19 -13.28 2.73
C LEU A 75 5.79 -12.43 3.94
N THR A 76 5.93 -11.11 3.83
CA THR A 76 5.35 -10.19 4.81
C THR A 76 3.85 -10.08 4.63
N ALA A 77 3.06 -9.93 5.70
CA ALA A 77 1.60 -9.84 5.59
C ALA A 77 1.13 -8.61 4.78
N GLY A 78 1.97 -7.58 4.62
CA GLY A 78 1.70 -6.44 3.77
C GLY A 78 1.44 -6.80 2.29
N VAL A 79 1.98 -7.93 1.82
CA VAL A 79 1.75 -8.39 0.43
C VAL A 79 0.28 -8.69 0.11
N LEU A 80 -0.57 -8.83 1.12
CA LEU A 80 -2.01 -9.01 0.94
C LEU A 80 -2.69 -7.74 0.41
N LEU A 81 -2.17 -6.56 0.77
CA LEU A 81 -2.78 -5.26 0.44
C LEU A 81 -2.06 -4.51 -0.68
N TRP A 82 -0.74 -4.68 -0.83
CA TRP A 82 0.01 -4.01 -1.88
C TRP A 82 -0.57 -4.20 -3.29
N PRO A 83 -1.04 -5.39 -3.70
CA PRO A 83 -1.65 -5.55 -5.02
C PRO A 83 -2.90 -4.67 -5.22
N PHE A 84 -3.69 -4.44 -4.17
CA PHE A 84 -4.85 -3.53 -4.23
C PHE A 84 -4.40 -2.07 -4.34
N VAL A 85 -3.30 -1.67 -3.68
CA VAL A 85 -2.71 -0.33 -3.82
C VAL A 85 -2.34 -0.07 -5.28
N PHE A 86 -1.75 -1.05 -5.98
CA PHE A 86 -1.39 -0.91 -7.40
C PHE A 86 -2.62 -0.86 -8.31
N VAL A 87 -3.64 -1.67 -8.07
CA VAL A 87 -4.93 -1.56 -8.79
C VAL A 87 -5.53 -0.16 -8.62
N LEU A 88 -5.50 0.39 -7.41
CA LEU A 88 -5.97 1.75 -7.15
C LEU A 88 -5.10 2.80 -7.85
N THR A 89 -3.78 2.61 -7.89
CA THR A 89 -2.85 3.45 -8.67
C THR A 89 -3.24 3.49 -10.14
N ASP A 90 -3.48 2.32 -10.74
CA ASP A 90 -3.90 2.20 -12.14
C ASP A 90 -5.21 2.94 -12.41
N LEU A 91 -6.21 2.75 -11.53
CA LEU A 91 -7.50 3.44 -11.64
C LEU A 91 -7.34 4.96 -11.50
N ILE A 92 -6.57 5.42 -10.51
CA ILE A 92 -6.32 6.86 -10.32
C ILE A 92 -5.55 7.42 -11.52
N ASN A 93 -4.56 6.69 -12.04
CA ASN A 93 -3.78 7.10 -13.20
C ASN A 93 -4.64 7.16 -14.47
N GLU A 94 -5.61 6.26 -14.63
CA GLU A 94 -6.52 6.23 -15.77
C GLU A 94 -7.42 7.45 -15.84
N TYR A 95 -8.02 7.86 -14.70
CA TYR A 95 -9.04 8.92 -14.65
C TYR A 95 -8.50 10.29 -14.23
N TYR A 96 -7.43 10.34 -13.43
CA TYR A 96 -6.87 11.59 -12.85
C TYR A 96 -5.43 11.85 -13.28
N GLY A 97 -4.85 10.93 -14.05
CA GLY A 97 -3.51 11.06 -14.61
C GLY A 97 -2.39 10.98 -13.57
N SER A 98 -1.17 11.18 -14.04
CA SER A 98 0.05 11.10 -13.25
C SER A 98 0.10 12.08 -12.07
N ARG A 99 -0.54 13.25 -12.21
CA ARG A 99 -0.59 14.25 -11.13
C ARG A 99 -1.38 13.77 -9.93
N GLY A 100 -2.52 13.08 -10.18
CA GLY A 100 -3.36 12.49 -9.12
C GLY A 100 -2.60 11.42 -8.35
N VAL A 101 -1.92 10.51 -9.05
CA VAL A 101 -1.11 9.45 -8.40
C VAL A 101 0.03 10.04 -7.60
N LYS A 102 0.81 10.97 -8.18
CA LYS A 102 1.94 11.61 -7.48
C LYS A 102 1.49 12.31 -6.20
N LEU A 103 0.39 13.07 -6.26
CA LEU A 103 -0.15 13.74 -5.08
C LEU A 103 -0.47 12.74 -3.96
N LEU A 104 -1.20 11.67 -4.29
CA LEU A 104 -1.58 10.65 -3.30
C LEU A 104 -0.37 9.86 -2.80
N SER A 105 0.59 9.52 -3.67
CA SER A 105 1.80 8.79 -3.26
C SER A 105 2.66 9.59 -2.29
N PHE A 106 2.90 10.88 -2.55
CA PHE A 106 3.66 11.72 -1.63
C PHE A 106 2.91 12.01 -0.33
N LEU A 107 1.58 12.21 -0.40
CA LEU A 107 0.75 12.34 0.79
C LEU A 107 0.80 11.07 1.63
N THR A 108 0.68 9.90 1.00
CA THR A 108 0.74 8.59 1.68
C THR A 108 2.10 8.38 2.33
N ALA A 109 3.20 8.68 1.62
CA ALA A 109 4.55 8.57 2.20
C ALA A 109 4.71 9.49 3.42
N GLY A 110 4.21 10.73 3.35
CA GLY A 110 4.20 11.64 4.49
C GLY A 110 3.39 11.13 5.68
N LEU A 111 2.22 10.51 5.43
CA LEU A 111 1.38 9.91 6.45
C LEU A 111 2.02 8.64 7.06
N ILE A 112 2.73 7.84 6.27
CA ILE A 112 3.50 6.69 6.77
C ILE A 112 4.61 7.17 7.70
N ILE A 113 5.38 8.18 7.30
CA ILE A 113 6.43 8.78 8.14
C ILE A 113 5.84 9.31 9.46
N TYR A 114 4.71 10.04 9.38
CA TYR A 114 4.00 10.52 10.57
C TYR A 114 3.57 9.37 11.48
N ALA A 115 2.98 8.31 10.92
CA ALA A 115 2.52 7.16 11.67
C ALA A 115 3.68 6.44 12.38
N PHE A 116 4.82 6.24 11.71
CA PHE A 116 6.01 5.67 12.34
C PHE A 116 6.60 6.56 13.44
N ALA A 117 6.59 7.88 13.26
CA ALA A 117 7.01 8.82 14.30
C ALA A 117 6.12 8.72 15.55
N MET A 118 4.79 8.58 15.35
CA MET A 118 3.85 8.39 16.47
C MET A 118 4.00 7.03 17.15
N ILE A 119 4.23 5.96 16.38
CA ILE A 119 4.51 4.63 16.92
C ILE A 119 5.82 4.64 17.71
N TYR A 120 6.87 5.23 17.17
CA TYR A 120 8.15 5.37 17.86
C TYR A 120 7.96 6.10 19.21
N THR A 121 7.18 7.18 19.22
CA THR A 121 6.85 7.88 20.45
C THR A 121 6.07 6.98 21.42
N GLY A 122 5.07 6.23 20.91
CA GLY A 122 4.28 5.31 21.72
C GLY A 122 5.09 4.20 22.39
N ILE A 123 6.07 3.62 21.66
CA ILE A 123 6.98 2.58 22.19
C ILE A 123 7.84 3.11 23.36
N HIS A 124 8.17 4.40 23.38
CA HIS A 124 9.02 4.99 24.42
C HIS A 124 8.24 5.58 25.60
N LEU A 125 6.90 5.46 25.62
CA LEU A 125 6.12 5.82 26.79
C LEU A 125 6.25 4.73 27.86
N ALA A 126 6.38 5.14 29.12
CA ALA A 126 6.42 4.19 30.23
C ALA A 126 5.07 3.44 30.33
N PRO A 127 5.07 2.09 30.38
CA PRO A 127 3.84 1.32 30.50
C PRO A 127 3.18 1.52 31.86
N ALA A 128 1.84 1.47 31.89
CA ALA A 128 1.12 1.48 33.16
C ALA A 128 1.16 0.08 33.82
N ASP A 129 1.35 0.01 35.13
CA ASP A 129 1.50 -1.26 35.87
C ASP A 129 0.33 -2.24 35.66
N PHE A 130 -0.88 -1.71 35.46
CA PHE A 130 -2.08 -2.53 35.25
C PHE A 130 -2.30 -2.95 33.79
N TRP A 131 -1.48 -2.46 32.83
CA TRP A 131 -1.71 -2.71 31.43
C TRP A 131 -1.74 -4.20 31.05
N PRO A 132 -0.83 -5.08 31.52
CA PRO A 132 -0.92 -6.50 31.23
C PRO A 132 -2.24 -7.14 31.69
N GLN A 133 -2.72 -6.77 32.87
CA GLN A 133 -3.96 -7.31 33.45
C GLN A 133 -5.22 -6.84 32.72
N SER A 134 -5.19 -5.66 32.07
CA SER A 134 -6.32 -5.13 31.30
C SER A 134 -6.72 -5.99 30.11
N HIS A 135 -5.83 -6.86 29.64
CA HIS A 135 -6.07 -7.80 28.52
C HIS A 135 -6.59 -9.16 28.98
N ILE A 136 -6.69 -9.40 30.30
CA ILE A 136 -7.11 -10.69 30.85
C ILE A 136 -8.60 -10.59 31.23
N ASN A 137 -9.40 -11.55 30.77
CA ASN A 137 -10.79 -11.62 31.15
C ASN A 137 -10.90 -11.95 32.66
N PRO A 138 -11.46 -11.06 33.50
CA PRO A 138 -11.54 -11.27 34.94
C PRO A 138 -12.49 -12.43 35.35
N ALA A 139 -13.34 -12.92 34.44
CA ALA A 139 -14.23 -14.05 34.68
C ALA A 139 -13.52 -15.42 34.58
N LEU A 140 -12.27 -15.47 34.13
CA LEU A 140 -11.47 -16.68 34.06
C LEU A 140 -10.95 -17.07 35.46
N SER A 141 -10.72 -18.38 35.67
CA SER A 141 -10.06 -18.86 36.88
C SER A 141 -8.63 -18.30 37.02
N ALA A 142 -8.12 -18.23 38.24
CA ALA A 142 -6.76 -17.75 38.49
C ALA A 142 -5.69 -18.52 37.71
N ALA A 143 -5.87 -19.84 37.54
CA ALA A 143 -4.97 -20.68 36.75
C ALA A 143 -4.97 -20.34 35.28
N GLU A 144 -6.13 -20.06 34.68
CA GLU A 144 -6.26 -19.64 33.28
C GLU A 144 -5.67 -18.24 33.08
N GLN A 145 -5.92 -17.30 33.99
CA GLN A 145 -5.33 -15.95 33.95
C GLN A 145 -3.79 -16.03 34.00
N GLN A 146 -3.25 -16.87 34.89
CA GLN A 146 -1.80 -17.10 34.99
C GLN A 146 -1.22 -17.74 33.73
N ALA A 147 -1.92 -18.71 33.13
CA ALA A 147 -1.50 -19.33 31.88
C ALA A 147 -1.47 -18.34 30.69
N ILE A 148 -2.40 -17.39 30.65
CA ILE A 148 -2.43 -16.31 29.64
C ILE A 148 -1.27 -15.35 29.87
N THR A 149 -1.07 -14.90 31.10
CA THR A 149 0.05 -14.00 31.47
C THR A 149 1.42 -14.61 31.16
N ALA A 150 1.57 -15.92 31.35
CA ALA A 150 2.82 -16.63 31.08
C ALA A 150 3.16 -16.71 29.55
N LYS A 151 2.17 -16.54 28.66
CA LYS A 151 2.39 -16.55 27.20
C LYS A 151 3.13 -15.29 26.73
N VAL A 152 2.91 -14.14 27.39
CA VAL A 152 3.60 -12.89 27.11
C VAL A 152 4.05 -12.34 28.46
N SER A 153 5.30 -12.58 28.82
CA SER A 153 5.87 -12.17 30.12
C SER A 153 6.13 -10.67 30.23
N ASP A 154 6.36 -10.00 29.09
CA ASP A 154 6.61 -8.57 28.98
C ASP A 154 5.83 -7.97 27.82
N TYR A 155 4.73 -7.29 28.14
CA TYR A 155 3.82 -6.67 27.17
C TYR A 155 4.46 -5.47 26.47
N ASP A 156 5.28 -4.70 27.18
CA ASP A 156 5.93 -3.52 26.62
C ASP A 156 7.01 -3.93 25.61
N TYR A 157 7.81 -4.91 25.98
CA TYR A 157 8.78 -5.50 25.05
C TYR A 157 8.10 -6.11 23.81
N ALA A 158 7.00 -6.86 23.99
CA ALA A 158 6.23 -7.43 22.90
C ALA A 158 5.63 -6.35 21.98
N TYR A 159 5.12 -5.27 22.56
CA TYR A 159 4.63 -4.10 21.83
C TYR A 159 5.74 -3.47 21.00
N GLY A 160 6.91 -3.26 21.59
CA GLY A 160 8.10 -2.76 20.91
C GLY A 160 8.56 -3.66 19.77
N LEU A 161 8.52 -4.99 19.95
CA LEU A 161 8.87 -5.96 18.89
C LEU A 161 7.87 -5.92 17.72
N VAL A 162 6.57 -5.82 18.02
CA VAL A 162 5.52 -5.84 16.98
C VAL A 162 5.49 -4.54 16.19
N PHE A 163 5.59 -3.40 16.85
CA PHE A 163 5.46 -2.09 16.21
C PHE A 163 6.79 -1.41 15.89
N GLY A 164 7.88 -1.81 16.56
CA GLY A 164 9.22 -1.24 16.39
C GLY A 164 9.94 -1.81 15.18
N GLN A 165 9.46 -1.55 13.98
CA GLN A 165 10.19 -1.94 12.77
C GLN A 165 11.57 -1.28 12.71
N GLY A 166 12.57 -2.04 12.25
CA GLY A 166 13.92 -1.50 12.06
C GLY A 166 13.90 -0.32 11.08
N LEU A 167 14.66 0.72 11.39
CA LEU A 167 14.75 1.95 10.58
C LEU A 167 15.01 1.64 9.10
N TRP A 168 15.90 0.69 8.80
CA TRP A 168 16.24 0.30 7.44
C TRP A 168 15.08 -0.37 6.69
N ILE A 169 14.17 -1.06 7.39
CA ILE A 169 12.95 -1.63 6.80
C ILE A 169 12.02 -0.49 6.39
N VAL A 170 11.81 0.49 7.28
CA VAL A 170 10.96 1.67 6.98
C VAL A 170 11.52 2.49 5.82
N VAL A 171 12.83 2.77 5.83
CA VAL A 171 13.51 3.50 4.74
C VAL A 171 13.43 2.71 3.43
N GLY A 172 13.64 1.40 3.50
CA GLY A 172 13.56 0.50 2.35
C GLY A 172 12.17 0.48 1.73
N SER A 173 11.12 0.30 2.56
CA SER A 173 9.73 0.22 2.08
C SER A 173 9.24 1.55 1.50
N LEU A 174 9.51 2.68 2.17
CA LEU A 174 9.16 4.01 1.65
C LEU A 174 9.88 4.34 0.34
N THR A 175 11.17 4.01 0.24
CA THR A 175 11.93 4.22 -0.99
C THR A 175 11.40 3.36 -2.11
N ALA A 176 11.17 2.06 -1.86
CA ALA A 176 10.63 1.13 -2.82
C ALA A 176 9.23 1.56 -3.28
N PHE A 177 8.36 1.97 -2.34
CA PHE A 177 7.03 2.48 -2.64
C PHE A 177 7.08 3.70 -3.56
N LEU A 178 7.86 4.74 -3.22
CA LEU A 178 7.92 5.95 -4.04
C LEU A 178 8.55 5.69 -5.41
N VAL A 179 9.65 4.95 -5.46
CA VAL A 179 10.30 4.58 -6.73
C VAL A 179 9.36 3.70 -7.56
N GLY A 180 8.74 2.71 -6.97
CA GLY A 180 7.75 1.83 -7.61
C GLY A 180 6.58 2.61 -8.20
N GLN A 181 5.98 3.54 -7.42
CA GLN A 181 4.88 4.39 -7.88
C GLN A 181 5.28 5.30 -9.06
N ILE A 182 6.46 5.91 -9.00
CA ILE A 182 6.96 6.76 -10.09
C ILE A 182 7.14 5.95 -11.37
N ILE A 183 7.76 4.77 -11.27
CA ILE A 183 8.00 3.89 -12.41
C ILE A 183 6.68 3.36 -12.97
N ASP A 184 5.77 2.94 -12.10
CA ASP A 184 4.44 2.47 -12.49
C ASP A 184 3.71 3.50 -13.34
N VAL A 185 3.61 4.73 -12.83
CA VAL A 185 3.00 5.87 -13.55
C VAL A 185 3.69 6.13 -14.89
N MET A 186 5.03 6.13 -14.93
CA MET A 186 5.79 6.39 -16.15
C MET A 186 5.54 5.30 -17.20
N VAL A 187 5.61 4.04 -16.82
CA VAL A 187 5.39 2.90 -17.73
C VAL A 187 3.94 2.84 -18.19
N PHE A 188 2.98 3.02 -17.27
CA PHE A 188 1.56 3.09 -17.57
C PHE A 188 1.25 4.14 -18.63
N GLN A 189 1.72 5.38 -18.41
CA GLN A 189 1.49 6.48 -19.35
C GLN A 189 2.19 6.23 -20.69
N ARG A 190 3.38 5.65 -20.68
CA ARG A 190 4.08 5.28 -21.90
C ARG A 190 3.29 4.27 -22.71
N ILE A 191 2.78 3.21 -22.09
CA ILE A 191 1.95 2.21 -22.76
C ILE A 191 0.62 2.83 -23.22
N LYS A 192 -0.03 3.65 -22.38
CA LYS A 192 -1.27 4.36 -22.73
C LYS A 192 -1.11 5.24 -23.96
N HIS A 193 0.04 5.91 -24.10
CA HIS A 193 0.34 6.74 -25.27
C HIS A 193 0.31 5.93 -26.58
N TYR A 194 0.84 4.70 -26.57
CA TYR A 194 0.87 3.84 -27.76
C TYR A 194 -0.44 3.08 -28.00
N THR A 195 -1.13 2.66 -26.94
CA THR A 195 -2.34 1.79 -27.05
C THR A 195 -3.65 2.57 -27.12
N GLY A 196 -3.64 3.86 -26.74
CA GLY A 196 -4.86 4.68 -26.62
C GLY A 196 -5.81 4.12 -25.57
N GLU A 197 -7.09 4.01 -25.90
CA GLU A 197 -8.11 3.43 -25.02
C GLU A 197 -8.19 1.89 -25.10
N ARG A 198 -7.45 1.29 -26.02
CA ARG A 198 -7.42 -0.17 -26.20
C ARG A 198 -6.47 -0.81 -25.18
N PHE A 199 -6.71 -2.09 -24.86
CA PHE A 199 -5.83 -2.91 -24.04
C PHE A 199 -5.49 -2.33 -22.66
N ILE A 200 -6.54 -1.97 -21.88
CA ILE A 200 -6.37 -1.47 -20.52
C ILE A 200 -5.54 -2.42 -19.64
N TRP A 201 -5.70 -3.72 -19.81
CA TRP A 201 -4.93 -4.73 -19.08
C TRP A 201 -3.43 -4.62 -19.35
N LEU A 202 -3.04 -4.33 -20.59
CA LEU A 202 -1.62 -4.25 -20.96
C LEU A 202 -0.94 -3.05 -20.29
N ARG A 203 -1.60 -1.88 -20.22
CA ARG A 203 -1.02 -0.73 -19.55
C ARG A 203 -1.00 -0.86 -18.04
N ALA A 204 -2.09 -1.37 -17.43
CA ALA A 204 -2.16 -1.59 -16.00
C ALA A 204 -1.25 -2.74 -15.54
N THR A 205 -1.50 -3.95 -16.03
CA THR A 205 -0.70 -5.12 -15.63
C THR A 205 0.77 -4.97 -16.07
N GLY A 206 1.03 -4.41 -17.26
CA GLY A 206 2.38 -4.21 -17.74
C GLY A 206 3.20 -3.21 -16.92
N SER A 207 2.60 -2.08 -16.51
CA SER A 207 3.27 -1.13 -15.64
C SER A 207 3.53 -1.71 -14.26
N THR A 208 2.51 -2.37 -13.68
CA THR A 208 2.60 -3.04 -12.39
C THR A 208 3.69 -4.11 -12.37
N LEU A 209 3.84 -4.92 -13.42
CA LEU A 209 4.91 -5.93 -13.47
C LEU A 209 6.30 -5.30 -13.44
N VAL A 210 6.52 -4.20 -14.14
CA VAL A 210 7.81 -3.50 -14.15
C VAL A 210 8.07 -2.83 -12.81
N SER A 211 7.09 -2.12 -12.26
CA SER A 211 7.23 -1.42 -10.98
C SER A 211 7.43 -2.39 -9.83
N GLN A 212 6.70 -3.51 -9.78
CA GLN A 212 6.83 -4.55 -8.75
C GLN A 212 8.15 -5.31 -8.83
N PHE A 213 8.73 -5.48 -10.04
CA PHE A 213 10.07 -6.02 -10.17
C PHE A 213 11.08 -5.13 -9.43
N ILE A 214 11.06 -3.84 -9.70
CA ILE A 214 11.98 -2.88 -9.07
C ILE A 214 11.72 -2.76 -7.57
N ASP A 215 10.47 -2.62 -7.16
CA ASP A 215 10.05 -2.56 -5.76
C ASP A 215 10.56 -3.77 -4.95
N SER A 216 10.44 -4.99 -5.49
CA SER A 216 10.88 -6.21 -4.82
C SER A 216 12.38 -6.24 -4.51
N PHE A 217 13.20 -5.63 -5.36
CA PHE A 217 14.64 -5.58 -5.15
C PHE A 217 15.08 -4.37 -4.32
N VAL A 218 14.45 -3.21 -4.53
CA VAL A 218 14.80 -1.97 -3.80
C VAL A 218 14.56 -2.13 -2.31
N VAL A 219 13.39 -2.66 -1.90
CA VAL A 219 13.10 -2.86 -0.48
C VAL A 219 14.08 -3.83 0.18
N LEU A 220 14.35 -4.97 -0.46
CA LEU A 220 15.24 -5.97 0.10
C LEU A 220 16.71 -5.49 0.12
N PHE A 221 17.15 -4.77 -0.89
CA PHE A 221 18.49 -4.22 -0.95
C PHE A 221 18.73 -3.20 0.16
N ILE A 222 17.80 -2.27 0.38
CA ILE A 222 17.95 -1.25 1.43
C ILE A 222 17.80 -1.87 2.82
N ALA A 223 16.75 -2.66 3.04
CA ALA A 223 16.45 -3.19 4.36
C ALA A 223 17.42 -4.27 4.81
N PHE A 224 17.84 -5.17 3.92
CA PHE A 224 18.57 -6.37 4.31
C PHE A 224 20.02 -6.39 3.84
N TYR A 225 20.35 -5.93 2.62
CA TYR A 225 21.74 -5.85 2.19
C TYR A 225 22.48 -4.72 2.91
N ILE A 226 21.90 -3.50 2.92
CA ILE A 226 22.51 -2.34 3.59
C ILE A 226 22.24 -2.37 5.09
N GLY A 227 20.99 -2.65 5.50
CA GLY A 227 20.55 -2.51 6.88
C GLY A 227 20.87 -3.69 7.80
N ALA A 228 20.93 -4.91 7.27
CA ALA A 228 21.14 -6.14 8.05
C ALA A 228 22.35 -6.97 7.58
N ASP A 229 23.16 -6.45 6.66
CA ASP A 229 24.40 -7.07 6.15
C ASP A 229 24.20 -8.49 5.57
N TRP A 230 23.04 -8.73 4.92
CA TRP A 230 22.77 -10.00 4.26
C TRP A 230 23.58 -10.14 2.97
N GLY A 231 23.98 -11.38 2.66
CA GLY A 231 24.66 -11.66 1.39
C GLY A 231 23.81 -11.31 0.17
N LEU A 232 24.43 -10.72 -0.85
CA LEU A 232 23.74 -10.28 -2.08
C LEU A 232 22.97 -11.42 -2.76
N SER A 233 23.55 -12.64 -2.79
CA SER A 233 22.91 -13.83 -3.39
C SER A 233 21.58 -14.14 -2.70
N LEU A 234 21.52 -14.06 -1.37
CA LEU A 234 20.29 -14.29 -0.59
C LEU A 234 19.25 -13.22 -0.88
N VAL A 235 19.65 -11.94 -0.91
CA VAL A 235 18.77 -10.82 -1.20
C VAL A 235 18.15 -10.94 -2.60
N LEU A 236 18.97 -11.28 -3.60
CA LEU A 236 18.51 -11.50 -4.97
C LEU A 236 17.56 -12.71 -5.06
N ALA A 237 17.89 -13.81 -4.39
CA ALA A 237 17.07 -15.03 -4.37
C ALA A 237 15.69 -14.78 -3.78
N ILE A 238 15.63 -14.13 -2.62
CA ILE A 238 14.37 -13.73 -1.98
C ILE A 238 13.62 -12.72 -2.84
N GLY A 239 14.32 -11.79 -3.51
CA GLY A 239 13.72 -10.83 -4.44
C GLY A 239 12.98 -11.51 -5.58
N ILE A 240 13.54 -12.58 -6.17
CA ILE A 240 12.86 -13.37 -7.21
C ILE A 240 11.59 -14.03 -6.64
N VAL A 241 11.66 -14.67 -5.48
CA VAL A 241 10.48 -15.31 -4.85
C VAL A 241 9.37 -14.30 -4.58
N ASN A 242 9.70 -13.14 -4.00
CA ASN A 242 8.73 -12.06 -3.79
C ASN A 242 8.14 -11.55 -5.11
N TYR A 243 8.97 -11.39 -6.14
CA TYR A 243 8.50 -10.96 -7.46
C TYR A 243 7.57 -11.98 -8.10
N LEU A 244 7.88 -13.29 -8.02
CA LEU A 244 7.00 -14.35 -8.53
C LEU A 244 5.61 -14.30 -7.89
N TYR A 245 5.54 -14.09 -6.57
CA TYR A 245 4.27 -13.89 -5.89
C TYR A 245 3.53 -12.66 -6.42
N LYS A 246 4.20 -11.51 -6.48
CA LYS A 246 3.61 -10.25 -6.94
C LYS A 246 3.16 -10.32 -8.40
N PHE A 247 3.94 -10.99 -9.25
CA PHE A 247 3.58 -11.27 -10.64
C PHE A 247 2.26 -12.06 -10.71
N THR A 248 2.16 -13.15 -9.95
CA THR A 248 0.96 -13.99 -9.90
C THR A 248 -0.25 -13.19 -9.44
N MET A 249 -0.09 -12.36 -8.39
CA MET A 249 -1.16 -11.52 -7.88
C MET A 249 -1.59 -10.43 -8.86
N ALA A 250 -0.66 -9.80 -9.58
CA ALA A 250 -0.98 -8.80 -10.60
C ALA A 250 -1.83 -9.40 -11.74
N MET A 251 -1.49 -10.62 -12.17
CA MET A 251 -2.27 -11.35 -13.17
C MET A 251 -3.66 -11.76 -12.62
N ALA A 252 -3.73 -12.25 -11.40
CA ALA A 252 -4.97 -12.68 -10.74
C ALA A 252 -5.93 -11.51 -10.49
N LEU A 253 -5.43 -10.29 -10.25
CA LEU A 253 -6.23 -9.09 -10.03
C LEU A 253 -6.66 -8.36 -11.32
N THR A 254 -6.20 -8.78 -12.48
CA THR A 254 -6.62 -8.17 -13.75
C THR A 254 -8.15 -8.19 -13.94
N PRO A 255 -8.90 -9.27 -13.64
CA PRO A 255 -10.37 -9.23 -13.69
C PRO A 255 -11.00 -8.23 -12.72
N VAL A 256 -10.40 -8.05 -11.52
CA VAL A 256 -10.86 -7.07 -10.53
C VAL A 256 -10.69 -5.65 -11.04
N LEU A 257 -9.59 -5.37 -11.75
CA LEU A 257 -9.36 -4.10 -12.43
C LEU A 257 -10.48 -3.78 -13.43
N TYR A 258 -10.85 -4.75 -14.28
CA TYR A 258 -11.94 -4.56 -15.26
C TYR A 258 -13.29 -4.32 -14.58
N LEU A 259 -13.58 -5.07 -13.52
CA LEU A 259 -14.80 -4.88 -12.73
C LEU A 259 -14.85 -3.47 -12.13
N ALA A 260 -13.77 -3.04 -11.47
CA ALA A 260 -13.68 -1.70 -10.87
C ALA A 260 -13.82 -0.60 -11.93
N HIS A 261 -13.21 -0.77 -13.09
CA HIS A 261 -13.32 0.14 -14.23
C HIS A 261 -14.76 0.27 -14.72
N GLY A 262 -15.46 -0.86 -14.91
CA GLY A 262 -16.88 -0.86 -15.28
C GLY A 262 -17.78 -0.21 -14.24
N LEU A 263 -17.51 -0.40 -12.94
CA LEU A 263 -18.24 0.27 -11.86
C LEU A 263 -18.01 1.78 -11.85
N ILE A 264 -16.80 2.24 -12.09
CA ILE A 264 -16.46 3.66 -12.18
C ILE A 264 -17.15 4.30 -13.38
N GLU A 265 -17.10 3.68 -14.56
CA GLU A 265 -17.79 4.19 -15.76
C GLU A 265 -19.30 4.29 -15.56
N ARG A 266 -19.90 3.29 -14.90
CA ARG A 266 -21.33 3.32 -14.56
C ARG A 266 -21.65 4.43 -13.55
N TYR A 267 -20.78 4.68 -12.60
CA TYR A 267 -20.96 5.73 -11.58
C TYR A 267 -20.83 7.13 -12.16
N LEU A 268 -19.80 7.38 -12.98
CA LEU A 268 -19.56 8.68 -13.62
C LEU A 268 -20.53 8.96 -14.78
N GLY A 269 -20.92 7.92 -15.51
CA GLY A 269 -21.51 8.00 -16.83
C GLY A 269 -20.44 7.99 -17.93
N HIS A 270 -20.78 7.42 -19.09
CA HIS A 270 -19.83 7.18 -20.18
C HIS A 270 -19.15 8.46 -20.71
N GLU A 271 -19.91 9.55 -20.83
CA GLU A 271 -19.41 10.83 -21.34
C GLU A 271 -18.36 11.44 -20.40
N GLN A 272 -18.70 11.60 -19.12
CA GLN A 272 -17.78 12.16 -18.13
C GLN A 272 -16.53 11.27 -17.94
N ALA A 273 -16.69 9.95 -17.94
CA ALA A 273 -15.58 9.02 -17.84
C ALA A 273 -14.63 9.14 -19.04
N ALA A 274 -15.15 9.29 -20.27
CA ALA A 274 -14.36 9.47 -21.47
C ALA A 274 -13.59 10.81 -21.45
N GLU A 275 -14.24 11.90 -21.04
CA GLU A 275 -13.60 13.22 -20.91
C GLU A 275 -12.44 13.17 -19.89
N MET A 276 -12.66 12.54 -18.72
CA MET A 276 -11.63 12.41 -17.68
C MET A 276 -10.43 11.62 -18.17
N LYS A 277 -10.63 10.48 -18.85
CA LYS A 277 -9.54 9.68 -19.44
C LYS A 277 -8.75 10.45 -20.48
N LEU A 278 -9.45 11.26 -21.32
CA LEU A 278 -8.79 12.10 -22.32
C LEU A 278 -7.96 13.21 -21.65
N ALA A 279 -8.51 13.90 -20.65
CA ALA A 279 -7.81 14.91 -19.88
C ALA A 279 -6.59 14.33 -19.15
N ALA A 280 -6.73 13.15 -18.54
CA ALA A 280 -5.63 12.43 -17.89
C ALA A 280 -4.49 12.07 -18.86
N ARG A 281 -4.79 11.87 -20.14
CA ARG A 281 -3.80 11.59 -21.19
C ARG A 281 -3.05 12.85 -21.65
N GLN A 282 -3.71 14.00 -21.62
CA GLN A 282 -3.16 15.28 -22.09
C GLN A 282 -2.40 16.07 -21.01
N GLY A 283 -2.60 15.72 -19.74
CA GLY A 283 -2.10 16.43 -18.57
C GLY A 283 -0.63 16.17 -18.24
N HIS A 284 0.22 15.91 -19.24
CA HIS A 284 1.67 15.70 -19.12
C HIS A 284 2.44 16.92 -19.51
#